data_3cefc3e17cbba08bcb7d94d4d65d82c6
#
_entry.id   3cefc3e17cbba08bcb7d94d4d65d82c6
#
_cell.length_a   1.000
_cell.length_b   1.000
_cell.length_c   1.000
_cell.angle_alpha   90.00
_cell.angle_beta   90.00
_cell.angle_gamma   90.00
#
_symmetry.space_group_name_H-M   'P 1'
#
loop_
_entity.id
_entity.type
_entity.pdbx_description
1 polymer ?
#
loop_
_entity_poly.entity_id
_entity_poly.type
_entity_poly.pdbx_seq_one_letter_code
_entity_poly.pdbx_strand_id
1 'polypeptide(L)'
;MHRNQHNYDKMKLEIQKILLAFALPLLLLFILYTLRTMESVMNWDFITWGIYPKETKGIMGILTSPLIHADWEHLFANTFPLLFLLWCLLYFYRDLGIGILFFIWIVSGILTFIIG
;
A
#
# COMPACT_ATOMS: atom_id res chain seq x y z
N MET A 1 -13.14 -40.50 -10.54
CA MET A 1 -12.58 -39.63 -11.59
C MET A 1 -13.08 -38.18 -11.46
N HIS A 2 -14.38 -37.94 -11.43
CA HIS A 2 -14.95 -36.58 -11.24
C HIS A 2 -14.56 -35.88 -9.93
N ARG A 3 -14.42 -36.62 -8.83
CA ARG A 3 -14.06 -36.07 -7.51
C ARG A 3 -12.64 -35.50 -7.48
N ASN A 4 -11.70 -36.14 -8.16
CA ASN A 4 -10.30 -35.69 -8.23
C ASN A 4 -10.18 -34.41 -9.08
N GLN A 5 -10.91 -34.34 -10.18
CA GLN A 5 -10.93 -33.17 -11.04
C GLN A 5 -11.50 -31.96 -10.29
N HIS A 6 -12.60 -32.13 -9.57
CA HIS A 6 -13.21 -31.08 -8.77
C HIS A 6 -12.26 -30.53 -7.70
N ASN A 7 -11.52 -31.42 -7.02
CA ASN A 7 -10.53 -31.00 -6.02
C ASN A 7 -9.35 -30.26 -6.66
N TYR A 8 -8.91 -30.68 -7.82
CA TYR A 8 -7.86 -30.03 -8.58
C TYR A 8 -8.28 -28.61 -8.99
N ASP A 9 -9.48 -28.44 -9.49
CA ASP A 9 -10.00 -27.15 -9.92
C ASP A 9 -10.17 -26.17 -8.74
N LYS A 10 -10.64 -26.67 -7.60
CA LYS A 10 -10.71 -25.87 -6.36
C LYS A 10 -9.32 -25.40 -5.91
N MET A 11 -8.36 -26.31 -5.88
CA MET A 11 -6.99 -25.99 -5.49
C MET A 11 -6.37 -24.94 -6.42
N LYS A 12 -6.59 -25.08 -7.72
CA LYS A 12 -6.11 -24.11 -8.71
C LYS A 12 -6.71 -22.72 -8.48
N LEU A 13 -8.01 -22.63 -8.19
CA LEU A 13 -8.67 -21.38 -7.88
C LEU A 13 -8.11 -20.72 -6.62
N GLU A 14 -7.86 -21.50 -5.57
CA GLU A 14 -7.28 -20.95 -4.32
C GLU A 14 -5.86 -20.41 -4.54
N ILE A 15 -5.04 -21.11 -5.31
CA ILE A 15 -3.69 -20.65 -5.67
C ILE A 15 -3.78 -19.33 -6.45
N GLN A 16 -4.70 -19.23 -7.41
CA GLN A 16 -4.91 -18.00 -8.17
C GLN A 16 -5.31 -16.82 -7.26
N LYS A 17 -6.21 -17.05 -6.30
CA LYS A 17 -6.61 -16.02 -5.32
C LYS A 17 -5.43 -15.56 -4.46
N ILE A 18 -4.61 -16.50 -3.98
CA ILE A 18 -3.42 -16.19 -3.19
C ILE A 18 -2.46 -15.31 -4.00
N LEU A 19 -2.18 -15.70 -5.25
CA LEU A 19 -1.27 -14.95 -6.12
C LEU A 19 -1.83 -13.57 -6.49
N LEU A 20 -3.12 -13.46 -6.79
CA LEU A 20 -3.76 -12.19 -7.12
C LEU A 20 -3.76 -11.22 -5.93
N ALA A 21 -3.86 -11.73 -4.70
CA ALA A 21 -3.82 -10.91 -3.51
C ALA A 21 -2.46 -10.23 -3.30
N PHE A 22 -1.38 -10.73 -3.89
CA PHE A 22 -0.06 -10.10 -3.89
C PHE A 22 0.10 -8.99 -4.94
N ALA A 23 -0.74 -8.95 -5.97
CA ALA A 23 -0.56 -8.03 -7.09
C ALA A 23 -0.56 -6.55 -6.66
N LEU A 24 -1.55 -6.13 -5.89
CA LEU A 24 -1.64 -4.74 -5.42
C LEU A 24 -0.54 -4.39 -4.39
N PRO A 25 -0.27 -5.22 -3.36
CA PRO A 25 0.84 -4.96 -2.44
C PRO A 25 2.20 -4.86 -3.15
N LEU A 26 2.48 -5.74 -4.10
CA LEU A 26 3.74 -5.70 -4.86
C LEU A 26 3.83 -4.46 -5.75
N LEU A 27 2.72 -4.07 -6.40
CA LEU A 27 2.67 -2.84 -7.18
C LEU A 27 2.91 -1.61 -6.30
N LEU A 28 2.30 -1.55 -5.13
CA LEU A 28 2.50 -0.46 -4.18
C LEU A 28 3.95 -0.38 -3.72
N LEU A 29 4.56 -1.51 -3.35
CA LEU A 29 5.98 -1.57 -2.99
C LEU A 29 6.87 -1.11 -4.15
N PHE A 30 6.57 -1.54 -5.37
CA PHE A 30 7.30 -1.10 -6.56
C PHE A 30 7.27 0.42 -6.71
N ILE A 31 6.10 1.04 -6.53
CA ILE A 31 5.93 2.49 -6.57
C ILE A 31 6.74 3.16 -5.47
N LEU A 32 6.67 2.68 -4.22
CA LEU A 32 7.39 3.25 -3.09
C LEU A 32 8.91 3.20 -3.30
N TYR A 33 9.44 2.06 -3.73
CA TYR A 33 10.88 1.91 -4.00
C TYR A 33 11.32 2.75 -5.19
N THR A 34 10.51 2.86 -6.24
CA THR A 34 10.80 3.70 -7.39
C THR A 34 10.87 5.17 -6.99
N LEU A 35 9.88 5.66 -6.23
CA LEU A 35 9.88 7.04 -5.74
C LEU A 35 11.10 7.34 -4.88
N ARG A 36 11.46 6.43 -3.99
CA ARG A 36 12.64 6.61 -3.12
C ARG A 36 13.93 6.61 -3.92
N THR A 37 14.04 5.73 -4.91
CA THR A 37 15.21 5.68 -5.80
C THR A 37 15.35 6.97 -6.61
N MET A 38 14.26 7.46 -7.19
CA MET A 38 14.26 8.72 -7.94
C MET A 38 14.69 9.90 -7.06
N GLU A 39 14.14 9.98 -5.86
CA GLU A 39 14.50 10.99 -4.88
C GLU A 39 16.00 10.96 -4.56
N SER A 40 16.55 9.77 -4.35
CA SER A 40 17.96 9.56 -4.03
C SER A 40 18.89 9.88 -5.20
N VAL A 41 18.55 9.44 -6.42
CA VAL A 41 19.41 9.62 -7.60
C VAL A 41 19.33 11.04 -8.15
N MET A 42 18.16 11.65 -8.17
CA MET A 42 17.93 12.97 -8.74
C MET A 42 18.04 14.11 -7.73
N ASN A 43 18.31 13.80 -6.46
CA ASN A 43 18.32 14.76 -5.35
C ASN A 43 17.00 15.54 -5.22
N TRP A 44 15.88 14.87 -5.53
CA TRP A 44 14.56 15.46 -5.32
C TRP A 44 14.15 15.29 -3.86
N ASP A 45 13.39 16.24 -3.35
CA ASP A 45 12.88 16.20 -1.99
C ASP A 45 11.35 16.09 -2.00
N PHE A 46 10.85 14.85 -1.97
CA PHE A 46 9.42 14.58 -1.89
C PHE A 46 8.85 14.76 -0.48
N ILE A 47 9.69 14.92 0.54
CA ILE A 47 9.23 15.19 1.92
C ILE A 47 8.41 16.47 1.95
N THR A 48 8.76 17.45 1.11
CA THR A 48 8.01 18.71 0.99
C THR A 48 6.57 18.50 0.51
N TRP A 49 6.25 17.36 -0.10
CA TRP A 49 4.90 17.00 -0.53
C TRP A 49 4.10 16.25 0.55
N GLY A 50 4.71 16.02 1.71
CA GLY A 50 4.04 15.42 2.85
C GLY A 50 3.02 16.32 3.51
N ILE A 51 2.43 15.83 4.60
CA ILE A 51 1.42 16.58 5.34
C ILE A 51 2.09 17.70 6.13
N TYR A 52 1.61 18.92 5.91
CA TYR A 52 1.91 20.08 6.77
C TYR A 52 0.65 20.37 7.59
N PRO A 53 0.61 20.01 8.88
CA PRO A 53 -0.59 20.17 9.69
C PRO A 53 -1.13 21.60 9.66
N LYS A 54 -2.44 21.73 9.40
CA LYS A 54 -3.17 23.02 9.39
C LYS A 54 -2.66 24.05 8.37
N GLU A 55 -1.80 23.65 7.42
CA GLU A 55 -1.32 24.52 6.36
C GLU A 55 -1.96 24.14 5.01
N THR A 56 -2.31 25.14 4.20
CA THR A 56 -2.97 24.92 2.89
C THR A 56 -2.12 24.04 1.96
N LYS A 57 -0.81 24.22 1.94
CA LYS A 57 0.12 23.39 1.15
C LYS A 57 0.16 21.93 1.58
N GLY A 58 -0.25 21.63 2.83
CA GLY A 58 -0.30 20.28 3.37
C GLY A 58 -1.53 19.48 2.94
N ILE A 59 -2.52 20.13 2.32
CA ILE A 59 -3.75 19.45 1.85
C ILE A 59 -3.42 18.36 0.83
N MET A 60 -2.53 18.65 -0.11
CA MET A 60 -2.07 17.65 -1.09
C MET A 60 -1.34 16.49 -0.41
N GLY A 61 -0.69 16.73 0.71
CA GLY A 61 -0.01 15.70 1.50
C GLY A 61 -0.95 14.65 2.07
N ILE A 62 -2.24 14.95 2.25
CA ILE A 62 -3.24 13.95 2.67
C ILE A 62 -3.26 12.77 1.69
N LEU A 63 -3.16 13.06 0.40
CA LEU A 63 -3.16 12.03 -0.64
C LEU A 63 -1.78 11.39 -0.86
N THR A 64 -0.72 12.15 -0.74
CA THR A 64 0.64 11.72 -1.12
C THR A 64 1.48 11.20 0.03
N SER A 65 1.19 11.58 1.27
CA SER A 65 2.02 11.21 2.43
C SER A 65 2.25 9.70 2.63
N PRO A 66 1.27 8.80 2.38
CA PRO A 66 1.52 7.36 2.51
C PRO A 66 2.57 6.83 1.53
N LEU A 67 2.83 7.55 0.44
CA LEU A 67 3.81 7.18 -0.58
C LEU A 67 5.21 7.74 -0.30
N ILE A 68 5.33 8.64 0.68
CA ILE A 68 6.59 9.33 0.98
C ILE A 68 7.18 8.76 2.26
N HIS A 69 8.43 8.28 2.17
CA HIS A 69 9.19 7.78 3.31
C HIS A 69 10.43 8.65 3.51
N ALA A 70 10.76 8.94 4.76
CA ALA A 70 11.85 9.84 5.11
C ALA A 70 13.23 9.31 4.68
N ASP A 71 13.43 7.99 4.79
CA ASP A 71 14.69 7.35 4.44
C ASP A 71 14.50 5.87 4.03
N TRP A 72 15.59 5.25 3.59
CA TRP A 72 15.61 3.85 3.18
C TRP A 72 15.31 2.91 4.34
N GLU A 73 15.82 3.19 5.53
CA GLU A 73 15.60 2.36 6.71
C GLU A 73 14.12 2.27 7.06
N HIS A 74 13.42 3.41 7.03
CA HIS A 74 11.99 3.48 7.26
C HIS A 74 11.20 2.68 6.20
N LEU A 75 11.59 2.79 4.94
CA LEU A 75 10.98 2.04 3.86
C LEU A 75 11.19 0.53 4.02
N PHE A 76 12.41 0.08 4.34
CA PHE A 76 12.69 -1.33 4.59
C PHE A 76 11.93 -1.87 5.79
N ALA A 77 11.84 -1.11 6.87
CA ALA A 77 11.10 -1.50 8.07
C ALA A 77 9.62 -1.72 7.79
N ASN A 78 9.03 -0.96 6.85
CA ASN A 78 7.62 -1.08 6.50
C ASN A 78 7.32 -2.10 5.39
N THR A 79 8.33 -2.61 4.69
CA THR A 79 8.15 -3.52 3.56
C THR A 79 7.40 -4.80 3.94
N PHE A 80 7.86 -5.52 4.95
CA PHE A 80 7.24 -6.76 5.40
C PHE A 80 5.84 -6.57 5.99
N PRO A 81 5.65 -5.67 6.96
CA PRO A 81 4.32 -5.40 7.50
C PRO A 81 3.32 -4.98 6.43
N LEU A 82 3.73 -4.11 5.52
CA LEU A 82 2.87 -3.62 4.45
C LEU A 82 2.48 -4.76 3.50
N LEU A 83 3.44 -5.54 3.03
CA LEU A 83 3.20 -6.68 2.15
C LEU A 83 2.26 -7.69 2.80
N PHE A 84 2.55 -8.10 4.03
CA PHE A 84 1.79 -9.12 4.74
C PHE A 84 0.37 -8.65 5.06
N LEU A 85 0.21 -7.46 5.63
CA LEU A 85 -1.10 -6.94 6.04
C LEU A 85 -2.00 -6.66 4.84
N LEU A 86 -1.46 -6.07 3.78
CA LEU A 86 -2.23 -5.82 2.55
C LEU A 86 -2.61 -7.12 1.85
N TRP A 87 -1.71 -8.09 1.82
CA TRP A 87 -2.01 -9.40 1.26
C TRP A 87 -3.14 -10.08 2.03
N CYS A 88 -3.09 -10.10 3.36
CA CYS A 88 -4.15 -10.66 4.20
C CYS A 88 -5.49 -9.97 3.95
N LEU A 89 -5.48 -8.64 3.91
CA LEU A 89 -6.69 -7.86 3.68
C LEU A 89 -7.31 -8.19 2.32
N LEU A 90 -6.52 -8.24 1.26
CA LEU A 90 -7.00 -8.48 -0.09
C LEU A 90 -7.32 -9.96 -0.35
N TYR A 91 -6.65 -10.88 0.32
CA TYR A 91 -6.96 -12.30 0.22
C TYR A 91 -8.29 -12.65 0.89
N PHE A 92 -8.49 -12.18 2.13
CA PHE A 92 -9.69 -12.51 2.91
C PHE A 92 -10.89 -11.61 2.61
N TYR A 93 -10.66 -10.36 2.23
CA TYR A 93 -11.71 -9.33 2.05
C TYR A 93 -11.51 -8.56 0.74
N ARG A 94 -11.31 -9.26 -0.37
CA ARG A 94 -10.95 -8.63 -1.63
C ARG A 94 -11.89 -7.48 -2.05
N ASP A 95 -13.20 -7.71 -2.01
CA ASP A 95 -14.18 -6.73 -2.47
C ASP A 95 -14.28 -5.51 -1.54
N LEU A 96 -14.15 -5.74 -0.24
CA LEU A 96 -14.17 -4.69 0.79
C LEU A 96 -12.79 -4.10 1.05
N GLY A 97 -11.73 -4.88 0.83
CA GLY A 97 -10.37 -4.53 1.21
C GLY A 97 -9.87 -3.26 0.53
N ILE A 98 -10.13 -3.09 -0.76
CA ILE A 98 -9.73 -1.89 -1.51
C ILE A 98 -10.42 -0.65 -0.94
N GLY A 99 -11.74 -0.73 -0.68
CA GLY A 99 -12.49 0.36 -0.07
C GLY A 99 -12.00 0.70 1.33
N ILE A 100 -11.67 -0.31 2.14
CA ILE A 100 -11.10 -0.12 3.47
C ILE A 100 -9.75 0.58 3.39
N LEU A 101 -8.88 0.19 2.45
CA LEU A 101 -7.59 0.84 2.23
C LEU A 101 -7.74 2.32 1.91
N PHE A 102 -8.61 2.69 0.98
CA PHE A 102 -8.88 4.09 0.66
C PHE A 102 -9.46 4.85 1.83
N PHE A 103 -10.37 4.24 2.58
CA PHE A 103 -10.96 4.85 3.78
C PHE A 103 -9.87 5.15 4.82
N ILE A 104 -9.02 4.17 5.13
CA ILE A 104 -7.92 4.34 6.09
C ILE A 104 -6.95 5.42 5.60
N TRP A 105 -6.60 5.40 4.32
CA TRP A 105 -5.70 6.39 3.71
C TRP A 105 -6.22 7.82 3.92
N ILE A 106 -7.45 8.07 3.50
CA ILE A 106 -8.05 9.40 3.58
C ILE A 106 -8.26 9.84 5.02
N VAL A 107 -8.81 8.97 5.87
CA VAL A 107 -9.06 9.29 7.29
C VAL A 107 -7.75 9.56 8.03
N SER A 108 -6.73 8.73 7.83
CA SER A 108 -5.41 8.95 8.43
C SER A 108 -4.80 10.28 8.01
N GLY A 109 -4.90 10.60 6.71
CA GLY A 109 -4.41 11.87 6.19
C GLY A 109 -5.12 13.06 6.80
N ILE A 110 -6.45 13.02 6.86
CA ILE A 110 -7.27 14.09 7.46
C ILE A 110 -6.95 14.26 8.96
N LEU A 111 -6.89 13.16 9.70
CA LEU A 111 -6.57 13.21 11.13
C LEU A 111 -5.18 13.81 11.38
N THR A 112 -4.19 13.38 10.60
CA THR A 112 -2.84 13.94 10.70
C THR A 112 -2.82 15.42 10.35
N PHE A 113 -3.56 15.84 9.35
CA PHE A 113 -3.67 17.24 8.96
C PHE A 113 -4.29 18.11 10.06
N ILE A 114 -5.31 17.61 10.77
CA ILE A 114 -6.03 18.35 11.82
C ILE A 114 -5.26 18.35 13.14
N ILE A 115 -4.75 17.19 13.57
CA ILE A 115 -4.18 16.98 14.91
C ILE A 115 -2.66 17.15 14.93
N GLY A 116 -2.00 16.70 13.85
CA GLY A 116 -0.54 16.73 13.73
C GLY A 116 0.06 18.10 13.55
#